data_2e95d953581573fc98163f50eac52ced
#
_entry.id   2e95d953581573fc98163f50eac52ced
#
_cell.length_a   1.000
_cell.length_b   1.000
_cell.length_c   1.000
_cell.angle_alpha   90.00
_cell.angle_beta   90.00
_cell.angle_gamma   90.00
#
_symmetry.space_group_name_H-M   'P 1'
#
loop_
_entity.id
_entity.type
_entity.pdbx_description
1 polymer ?
#
loop_
_entity_poly.entity_id
_entity_poly.type
_entity_poly.pdbx_seq_one_letter_code
_entity_poly.pdbx_strand_id
1 'polypeptide(L)'
;SCTKIIDLIPGSNATFPLGFTSSEKQDGDKKGSDRKNGKKPPKRKFLDTYCENLTRKAREGKLDDIIGRDREIYRTIQILSRRQKNNPCVIGEAGVGKTAIAEGIAERIAKGNVPIGLQDKEIYLLDLTSLVAGTQFRGQFEQRVKGLLGEVKAAGNVILFIDEIHTITSAGESEGAMNAGNILKPALSRGEIQVIGATTFTEYRKYIEKDQALERRFQPVRVEEPSVADTLAVMNGIKHYYEQHHHVQVPADVLSATVTLSERYITDRYLPDKAIDLLDEACACCNLAHPVISEYLGMQKELDALKQEEADMETADVNEPIDYERVAERKTRIAKLEAELPAKQAAASEIQVTMDDVAKVIELWTGIPAVKIRESEFAKLAGLENELKKKIVGQDEAVHLVAQAIKRSRADLSGRRRPASFIFVGPTGVGKTELVKQLANQLFDGPDPLIRL
;
A
#
# COMPACT_ATOMS: atom_id res chain seq x y z
N SER A 1 -2.73 -6.03 36.39
CA SER A 1 -3.02 -7.46 36.49
C SER A 1 -3.47 -8.06 35.15
N CYS A 2 -2.77 -7.71 34.06
CA CYS A 2 -2.98 -8.24 32.69
C CYS A 2 -1.75 -8.96 32.13
N THR A 3 -0.90 -9.52 32.99
CA THR A 3 0.37 -10.11 32.57
C THR A 3 0.37 -11.65 32.64
N LYS A 4 -0.79 -12.30 32.60
CA LYS A 4 -0.89 -13.76 32.73
C LYS A 4 -1.65 -14.49 31.64
N ILE A 5 -1.81 -13.91 30.45
CA ILE A 5 -2.48 -14.59 29.31
C ILE A 5 -1.53 -14.83 28.11
N ILE A 6 -0.27 -14.45 28.21
CA ILE A 6 0.71 -14.61 27.12
C ILE A 6 1.49 -15.93 27.17
N ASP A 7 1.37 -16.72 28.25
CA ASP A 7 2.15 -17.96 28.46
C ASP A 7 1.43 -19.25 27.97
N LEU A 8 0.44 -19.17 27.09
CA LEU A 8 -0.32 -20.32 26.57
C LEU A 8 -0.22 -20.51 25.05
N ILE A 9 0.90 -20.13 24.44
CA ILE A 9 1.24 -20.57 23.10
C ILE A 9 2.55 -21.34 23.18
N PRO A 10 2.53 -22.69 23.25
CA PRO A 10 3.75 -23.46 23.17
C PRO A 10 4.32 -23.35 21.76
N GLY A 11 5.56 -22.95 21.65
CA GLY A 11 6.37 -23.14 20.46
C GLY A 11 6.48 -24.64 20.18
N SER A 12 5.82 -25.13 19.16
CA SER A 12 5.86 -26.55 18.81
C SER A 12 6.87 -26.79 17.70
N ASN A 13 8.06 -27.20 18.10
CA ASN A 13 8.79 -28.21 17.36
C ASN A 13 8.11 -29.55 17.64
N ALA A 14 7.10 -29.91 16.86
CA ALA A 14 6.50 -31.24 16.88
C ALA A 14 6.86 -31.94 15.57
N THR A 15 7.96 -32.68 15.62
CA THR A 15 8.24 -33.81 14.74
C THR A 15 7.19 -34.92 14.97
N PHE A 16 6.34 -35.16 14.00
CA PHE A 16 5.49 -36.35 13.98
C PHE A 16 6.27 -37.57 13.47
N PRO A 17 6.26 -38.69 14.17
CA PRO A 17 6.82 -39.94 13.67
C PRO A 17 5.78 -40.64 12.78
N LEU A 18 6.03 -40.72 11.49
CA LEU A 18 5.36 -41.62 10.58
C LEU A 18 6.18 -42.92 10.50
N GLY A 19 5.78 -43.89 11.29
CA GLY A 19 6.16 -45.27 11.08
C GLY A 19 5.02 -45.99 10.37
N PHE A 20 5.21 -46.34 9.10
CA PHE A 20 4.54 -47.49 8.49
C PHE A 20 5.56 -48.30 7.70
N THR A 21 5.69 -49.52 8.13
CA THR A 21 6.55 -50.57 7.63
C THR A 21 6.17 -51.02 6.25
N SER A 22 7.17 -51.13 5.41
CA SER A 22 7.17 -51.85 4.12
C SER A 22 6.94 -53.35 4.31
N SER A 23 6.09 -53.95 3.51
CA SER A 23 6.14 -55.36 3.18
C SER A 23 6.30 -55.50 1.67
N GLU A 24 7.46 -56.05 1.31
CA GLU A 24 7.79 -56.56 -0.03
C GLU A 24 6.85 -57.66 -0.47
N LYS A 25 6.46 -57.66 -1.74
CA LYS A 25 6.33 -58.87 -2.56
C LYS A 25 6.58 -58.56 -4.02
N GLN A 26 7.47 -59.33 -4.55
CA GLN A 26 7.92 -59.44 -5.93
C GLN A 26 6.85 -59.97 -6.89
N ASP A 27 7.14 -59.66 -8.15
CA ASP A 27 6.90 -60.39 -9.40
C ASP A 27 5.82 -59.87 -10.34
N GLY A 28 6.25 -59.61 -11.58
CA GLY A 28 5.41 -59.66 -12.76
C GLY A 28 5.72 -58.61 -13.85
N ASP A 29 6.72 -58.94 -14.69
CA ASP A 29 6.95 -58.31 -15.99
C ASP A 29 5.66 -58.06 -16.80
N LYS A 30 5.41 -56.81 -17.19
CA LYS A 30 4.76 -56.48 -18.49
C LYS A 30 5.15 -55.09 -18.97
N LYS A 31 5.92 -55.07 -20.09
CA LYS A 31 6.14 -53.90 -20.94
C LYS A 31 4.81 -53.26 -21.30
N GLY A 32 4.58 -52.03 -20.80
CA GLY A 32 3.53 -51.12 -21.24
C GLY A 32 4.16 -49.76 -21.56
N SER A 33 4.16 -49.39 -22.82
CA SER A 33 4.66 -48.15 -23.34
C SER A 33 3.81 -46.97 -22.84
N ASP A 34 4.18 -46.33 -21.74
CA ASP A 34 3.58 -45.08 -21.30
C ASP A 34 4.14 -43.92 -22.13
N ARG A 35 3.40 -43.60 -23.18
CA ARG A 35 3.47 -42.28 -23.84
C ARG A 35 3.04 -41.24 -22.81
N LYS A 36 4.00 -40.57 -22.14
CA LYS A 36 3.76 -39.33 -21.43
C LYS A 36 3.29 -38.26 -22.45
N ASN A 37 2.00 -38.17 -22.62
CA ASN A 37 1.34 -37.10 -23.31
C ASN A 37 1.48 -35.84 -22.44
N GLY A 38 2.57 -35.12 -22.63
CA GLY A 38 2.75 -33.76 -22.07
C GLY A 38 1.72 -32.83 -22.74
N LYS A 39 0.49 -32.80 -22.21
CA LYS A 39 -0.45 -31.74 -22.54
C LYS A 39 0.20 -30.42 -22.12
N LYS A 40 0.64 -29.63 -23.11
CA LYS A 40 0.99 -28.22 -22.87
C LYS A 40 -0.17 -27.59 -22.11
N PRO A 41 0.09 -26.83 -21.03
CA PRO A 41 -0.96 -26.16 -20.28
C PRO A 41 -1.81 -25.34 -21.27
N PRO A 42 -3.14 -25.31 -21.10
CA PRO A 42 -4.02 -24.55 -21.98
C PRO A 42 -3.55 -23.09 -21.99
N LYS A 43 -3.45 -22.51 -23.20
CA LYS A 43 -3.08 -21.09 -23.33
C LYS A 43 -4.13 -20.25 -22.61
N ARG A 44 -3.73 -19.54 -21.55
CA ARG A 44 -4.56 -18.64 -20.73
C ARG A 44 -4.60 -17.24 -21.33
N LYS A 45 -5.08 -17.13 -22.57
CA LYS A 45 -5.03 -15.90 -23.37
C LYS A 45 -5.76 -14.72 -22.70
N PHE A 46 -6.95 -14.94 -22.16
CA PHE A 46 -7.74 -13.90 -21.52
C PHE A 46 -7.19 -13.56 -20.12
N LEU A 47 -6.76 -14.55 -19.34
CA LEU A 47 -6.11 -14.32 -18.06
C LEU A 47 -4.81 -13.53 -18.22
N ASP A 48 -3.96 -13.87 -19.19
CA ASP A 48 -2.68 -13.19 -19.40
C ASP A 48 -2.87 -11.78 -20.00
N THR A 49 -4.01 -11.48 -20.64
CA THR A 49 -4.28 -10.17 -21.26
C THR A 49 -4.94 -9.20 -20.27
N TYR A 50 -5.86 -9.68 -19.43
CA TYR A 50 -6.72 -8.83 -18.59
C TYR A 50 -6.50 -9.01 -17.11
N CYS A 51 -5.61 -9.90 -16.70
CA CYS A 51 -5.33 -10.15 -15.30
C CYS A 51 -3.82 -10.20 -15.05
N GLU A 52 -3.42 -9.74 -13.89
CA GLU A 52 -2.07 -9.83 -13.41
C GLU A 52 -1.93 -11.00 -12.43
N ASN A 53 -0.94 -11.89 -12.65
CA ASN A 53 -0.71 -13.03 -11.76
C ASN A 53 0.14 -12.63 -10.56
N LEU A 54 -0.51 -12.35 -9.41
CA LEU A 54 0.16 -11.97 -8.17
C LEU A 54 1.03 -13.10 -7.61
N THR A 55 0.58 -14.37 -7.72
CA THR A 55 1.35 -15.52 -7.22
C THR A 55 2.64 -15.74 -8.02
N ARG A 56 2.63 -15.44 -9.31
CA ARG A 56 3.85 -15.45 -10.14
C ARG A 56 4.79 -14.34 -9.73
N LYS A 57 4.28 -13.11 -9.55
CA LYS A 57 5.08 -11.99 -9.06
C LYS A 57 5.72 -12.28 -7.70
N ALA A 58 4.95 -12.90 -6.79
CA ALA A 58 5.47 -13.32 -5.49
C ALA A 58 6.62 -14.32 -5.60
N ARG A 59 6.51 -15.32 -6.51
CA ARG A 59 7.58 -16.29 -6.77
C ARG A 59 8.83 -15.66 -7.40
N GLU A 60 8.65 -14.61 -8.18
CA GLU A 60 9.72 -13.83 -8.80
C GLU A 60 10.34 -12.78 -7.86
N GLY A 61 9.81 -12.64 -6.63
CA GLY A 61 10.28 -11.64 -5.65
C GLY A 61 9.99 -10.19 -6.06
N LYS A 62 8.91 -9.98 -6.83
CA LYS A 62 8.51 -8.65 -7.35
C LYS A 62 7.37 -8.01 -6.56
N LEU A 63 6.99 -8.59 -5.45
CA LEU A 63 6.02 -8.00 -4.53
C LEU A 63 6.75 -7.43 -3.32
N ASP A 64 6.26 -6.34 -2.82
CA ASP A 64 6.76 -5.71 -1.60
C ASP A 64 6.37 -6.54 -0.37
N ASP A 65 7.18 -6.46 0.68
CA ASP A 65 6.91 -7.14 1.94
C ASP A 65 5.66 -6.57 2.62
N ILE A 66 4.71 -7.43 2.98
CA ILE A 66 3.45 -7.02 3.61
C ILE A 66 3.55 -7.17 5.11
N ILE A 67 3.43 -6.04 5.80
CA ILE A 67 3.61 -5.92 7.24
C ILE A 67 2.30 -5.52 7.91
N GLY A 68 1.99 -6.13 9.05
CA GLY A 68 0.91 -5.70 9.94
C GLY A 68 -0.50 -6.13 9.56
N ARG A 69 -0.69 -6.99 8.52
CA ARG A 69 -2.00 -7.48 8.08
C ARG A 69 -2.23 -8.98 8.29
N ASP A 70 -1.50 -9.60 9.22
CA ASP A 70 -1.56 -11.04 9.45
C ASP A 70 -2.93 -11.56 9.83
N ARG A 71 -3.71 -10.79 10.60
CA ARG A 71 -5.06 -11.19 11.05
C ARG A 71 -6.03 -11.24 9.89
N GLU A 72 -6.03 -10.21 9.04
CA GLU A 72 -6.90 -10.10 7.87
C GLU A 72 -6.52 -11.13 6.81
N ILE A 73 -5.24 -11.33 6.56
CA ILE A 73 -4.72 -12.37 5.65
C ILE A 73 -5.13 -13.76 6.16
N TYR A 74 -4.91 -14.05 7.44
CA TYR A 74 -5.30 -15.34 8.03
C TYR A 74 -6.81 -15.57 7.92
N ARG A 75 -7.62 -14.54 8.23
CA ARG A 75 -9.08 -14.62 8.12
C ARG A 75 -9.53 -14.86 6.68
N THR A 76 -8.88 -14.22 5.72
CA THR A 76 -9.18 -14.40 4.29
C THR A 76 -8.83 -15.81 3.84
N ILE A 77 -7.67 -16.36 4.22
CA ILE A 77 -7.27 -17.75 3.95
C ILE A 77 -8.27 -18.73 4.58
N GLN A 78 -8.72 -18.47 5.82
CA GLN A 78 -9.71 -19.31 6.48
C GLN A 78 -11.04 -19.33 5.70
N ILE A 79 -11.49 -18.19 5.17
CA ILE A 79 -12.70 -18.12 4.36
C ILE A 79 -12.53 -18.83 3.03
N LEU A 80 -11.40 -18.64 2.33
CA LEU A 80 -11.09 -19.33 1.08
C LEU A 80 -11.09 -20.86 1.21
N SER A 81 -10.75 -21.36 2.40
CA SER A 81 -10.72 -22.80 2.69
C SER A 81 -12.08 -23.41 3.03
N ARG A 82 -13.16 -22.59 3.11
CA ARG A 82 -14.51 -23.08 3.45
C ARG A 82 -15.16 -23.80 2.27
N ARG A 83 -16.05 -24.74 2.57
CA ARG A 83 -16.88 -25.44 1.57
C ARG A 83 -17.94 -24.54 0.93
N GLN A 84 -18.51 -23.62 1.72
CA GLN A 84 -19.54 -22.68 1.29
C GLN A 84 -19.22 -21.28 1.83
N LYS A 85 -19.71 -20.23 1.18
CA LYS A 85 -19.37 -18.83 1.48
C LYS A 85 -17.85 -18.64 1.50
N ASN A 86 -17.18 -19.18 0.48
CA ASN A 86 -15.72 -19.23 0.35
C ASN A 86 -15.16 -18.06 -0.46
N ASN A 87 -15.94 -17.02 -0.69
CA ASN A 87 -15.49 -15.79 -1.33
C ASN A 87 -15.36 -14.70 -0.25
N PRO A 88 -14.17 -14.34 0.17
CA PRO A 88 -13.96 -13.20 1.06
C PRO A 88 -14.23 -11.89 0.33
N CYS A 89 -14.87 -10.95 1.03
CA CYS A 89 -14.98 -9.57 0.61
C CYS A 89 -14.23 -8.70 1.61
N VAL A 90 -13.10 -8.14 1.20
CA VAL A 90 -12.27 -7.24 1.98
C VAL A 90 -12.92 -5.86 1.98
N ILE A 91 -13.32 -5.37 3.14
CA ILE A 91 -14.10 -4.14 3.29
C ILE A 91 -13.29 -3.14 4.12
N GLY A 92 -13.04 -1.97 3.57
CA GLY A 92 -12.32 -0.89 4.24
C GLY A 92 -12.29 0.36 3.38
N GLU A 93 -11.95 1.49 3.97
CA GLU A 93 -11.84 2.75 3.26
C GLU A 93 -10.72 2.73 2.20
N ALA A 94 -10.71 3.72 1.30
CA ALA A 94 -9.64 3.84 0.31
C ALA A 94 -8.28 4.05 1.01
N GLY A 95 -7.21 3.44 0.51
CA GLY A 95 -5.86 3.63 1.06
C GLY A 95 -5.53 2.81 2.32
N VAL A 96 -6.46 2.00 2.88
CA VAL A 96 -6.14 1.16 4.06
C VAL A 96 -5.34 -0.11 3.73
N GLY A 97 -4.99 -0.35 2.47
CA GLY A 97 -4.18 -1.50 2.07
C GLY A 97 -4.99 -2.78 1.77
N LYS A 98 -6.17 -2.66 1.15
CA LYS A 98 -6.99 -3.83 0.75
C LYS A 98 -6.28 -4.73 -0.27
N THR A 99 -5.60 -4.15 -1.24
CA THR A 99 -4.86 -4.87 -2.29
C THR A 99 -3.66 -5.62 -1.70
N ALA A 100 -2.97 -5.03 -0.72
CA ALA A 100 -1.87 -5.66 0.00
C ALA A 100 -2.28 -7.01 0.66
N ILE A 101 -3.54 -7.17 1.08
CA ILE A 101 -4.03 -8.45 1.62
C ILE A 101 -4.01 -9.56 0.55
N ALA A 102 -4.39 -9.22 -0.70
CA ALA A 102 -4.35 -10.20 -1.79
C ALA A 102 -2.91 -10.57 -2.17
N GLU A 103 -2.01 -9.60 -2.17
CA GLU A 103 -0.58 -9.80 -2.39
C GLU A 103 0.04 -10.66 -1.28
N GLY A 104 -0.29 -10.42 0.00
CA GLY A 104 0.16 -11.22 1.13
C GLY A 104 -0.35 -12.66 1.10
N ILE A 105 -1.55 -12.88 0.59
CA ILE A 105 -2.04 -14.25 0.37
C ILE A 105 -1.25 -14.92 -0.76
N ALA A 106 -0.99 -14.19 -1.86
CA ALA A 106 -0.19 -14.67 -2.98
C ALA A 106 1.24 -15.05 -2.55
N GLU A 107 1.85 -14.24 -1.70
CA GLU A 107 3.15 -14.50 -1.10
C GLU A 107 3.14 -15.77 -0.22
N ARG A 108 2.12 -15.92 0.64
CA ARG A 108 1.97 -17.12 1.47
C ARG A 108 1.74 -18.37 0.64
N ILE A 109 0.99 -18.28 -0.47
CA ILE A 109 0.84 -19.38 -1.43
C ILE A 109 2.17 -19.71 -2.08
N ALA A 110 2.94 -18.70 -2.53
CA ALA A 110 4.23 -18.88 -3.16
C ALA A 110 5.26 -19.57 -2.22
N LYS A 111 5.23 -19.22 -0.92
CA LYS A 111 6.07 -19.80 0.15
C LYS A 111 5.52 -21.14 0.69
N GLY A 112 4.35 -21.61 0.24
CA GLY A 112 3.70 -22.83 0.74
C GLY A 112 3.09 -22.72 2.14
N ASN A 113 2.99 -21.53 2.72
CA ASN A 113 2.49 -21.23 4.07
C ASN A 113 0.95 -21.10 4.09
N VAL A 114 0.27 -22.00 3.41
CA VAL A 114 -1.20 -22.07 3.32
C VAL A 114 -1.68 -23.51 3.44
N PRO A 115 -2.94 -23.76 3.80
CA PRO A 115 -3.52 -25.12 3.80
C PRO A 115 -3.36 -25.81 2.45
N ILE A 116 -3.21 -27.14 2.46
CA ILE A 116 -2.95 -27.98 1.26
C ILE A 116 -3.89 -27.65 0.10
N GLY A 117 -5.18 -27.40 0.39
CA GLY A 117 -6.18 -27.06 -0.66
C GLY A 117 -5.95 -25.73 -1.37
N LEU A 118 -5.04 -24.88 -0.86
CA LEU A 118 -4.69 -23.59 -1.47
C LEU A 118 -3.28 -23.51 -2.04
N GLN A 119 -2.43 -24.54 -1.83
CA GLN A 119 -1.03 -24.52 -2.26
C GLN A 119 -0.86 -24.46 -3.79
N ASP A 120 -1.78 -25.09 -4.53
CA ASP A 120 -1.78 -25.10 -6.00
C ASP A 120 -2.59 -23.95 -6.61
N LYS A 121 -3.16 -23.07 -5.77
CA LYS A 121 -3.95 -21.94 -6.26
C LYS A 121 -3.06 -20.80 -6.74
N GLU A 122 -3.60 -20.06 -7.70
CA GLU A 122 -2.99 -18.85 -8.26
C GLU A 122 -3.97 -17.69 -8.11
N ILE A 123 -3.48 -16.56 -7.59
CA ILE A 123 -4.27 -15.34 -7.46
C ILE A 123 -4.00 -14.44 -8.66
N TYR A 124 -5.07 -14.03 -9.33
CA TYR A 124 -5.05 -13.11 -10.45
C TYR A 124 -5.81 -11.84 -10.10
N LEU A 125 -5.13 -10.70 -10.17
CA LEU A 125 -5.73 -9.37 -10.07
C LEU A 125 -6.43 -9.05 -11.40
N LEU A 126 -7.74 -8.86 -11.36
CA LEU A 126 -8.54 -8.52 -12.54
C LEU A 126 -8.51 -7.01 -12.79
N ASP A 127 -8.01 -6.60 -13.95
CA ASP A 127 -8.10 -5.23 -14.43
C ASP A 127 -9.40 -5.03 -15.22
N LEU A 128 -10.39 -4.43 -14.54
CA LEU A 128 -11.67 -4.11 -15.16
C LEU A 128 -11.55 -3.04 -16.24
N THR A 129 -10.60 -2.12 -16.12
CA THR A 129 -10.38 -1.04 -17.09
C THR A 129 -9.90 -1.61 -18.41
N SER A 130 -8.95 -2.53 -18.39
CA SER A 130 -8.45 -3.24 -19.57
C SER A 130 -9.53 -4.10 -20.24
N LEU A 131 -10.45 -4.68 -19.46
CA LEU A 131 -11.59 -5.44 -20.03
C LEU A 131 -12.54 -4.57 -20.83
N VAL A 132 -12.77 -3.32 -20.41
CA VAL A 132 -13.65 -2.36 -21.05
C VAL A 132 -12.95 -1.64 -22.19
N ALA A 133 -11.66 -1.36 -22.08
CA ALA A 133 -10.88 -0.60 -23.05
C ALA A 133 -11.01 -1.17 -24.47
N GLY A 134 -11.30 -0.28 -25.45
CA GLY A 134 -11.44 -0.65 -26.87
C GLY A 134 -12.68 -1.48 -27.21
N THR A 135 -13.66 -1.63 -26.32
CA THR A 135 -14.95 -2.23 -26.63
C THR A 135 -15.92 -1.16 -27.12
N GLN A 136 -16.26 -1.18 -28.42
CA GLN A 136 -17.26 -0.26 -28.99
C GLN A 136 -18.70 -0.78 -28.82
N PHE A 137 -18.86 -2.10 -28.67
CA PHE A 137 -20.17 -2.75 -28.57
C PHE A 137 -20.25 -3.63 -27.33
N ARG A 138 -21.43 -3.63 -26.67
CA ARG A 138 -21.73 -4.45 -25.50
C ARG A 138 -21.37 -5.94 -25.69
N GLY A 139 -21.60 -6.49 -26.86
CA GLY A 139 -21.32 -7.90 -27.15
C GLY A 139 -19.82 -8.26 -27.08
N GLN A 140 -18.92 -7.34 -27.40
CA GLN A 140 -17.47 -7.56 -27.31
C GLN A 140 -17.00 -7.68 -25.85
N PHE A 141 -17.50 -6.81 -24.98
CA PHE A 141 -17.24 -6.87 -23.56
C PHE A 141 -17.77 -8.19 -22.94
N GLU A 142 -19.04 -8.54 -23.24
CA GLU A 142 -19.63 -9.79 -22.77
C GLU A 142 -18.81 -11.02 -23.23
N GLN A 143 -18.31 -11.01 -24.46
CA GLN A 143 -17.48 -12.10 -24.98
C GLN A 143 -16.14 -12.19 -24.25
N ARG A 144 -15.48 -11.05 -23.93
CA ARG A 144 -14.23 -11.04 -23.13
C ARG A 144 -14.47 -11.61 -21.74
N VAL A 145 -15.51 -11.16 -21.02
CA VAL A 145 -15.85 -11.65 -19.70
C VAL A 145 -16.19 -13.15 -19.70
N LYS A 146 -16.98 -13.61 -20.70
CA LYS A 146 -17.30 -15.04 -20.86
C LYS A 146 -16.06 -15.88 -21.17
N GLY A 147 -15.16 -15.37 -22.01
CA GLY A 147 -13.88 -16.01 -22.33
C GLY A 147 -13.00 -16.14 -21.09
N LEU A 148 -12.84 -15.07 -20.33
CA LEU A 148 -12.11 -15.06 -19.05
C LEU A 148 -12.67 -16.09 -18.06
N LEU A 149 -13.99 -16.07 -17.83
CA LEU A 149 -14.65 -17.02 -16.94
C LEU A 149 -14.51 -18.47 -17.42
N GLY A 150 -14.51 -18.68 -18.73
CA GLY A 150 -14.24 -20.00 -19.34
C GLY A 150 -12.85 -20.53 -19.01
N GLU A 151 -11.83 -19.66 -19.10
CA GLU A 151 -10.44 -20.01 -18.74
C GLU A 151 -10.28 -20.27 -17.24
N VAL A 152 -10.88 -19.41 -16.37
CA VAL A 152 -10.87 -19.59 -14.90
C VAL A 152 -11.49 -20.94 -14.49
N LYS A 153 -12.64 -21.29 -15.09
CA LYS A 153 -13.31 -22.56 -14.83
C LYS A 153 -12.49 -23.76 -15.32
N ALA A 154 -11.91 -23.65 -16.50
CA ALA A 154 -11.10 -24.72 -17.08
C ALA A 154 -9.79 -24.94 -16.30
N ALA A 155 -9.20 -23.88 -15.78
CA ALA A 155 -7.99 -23.95 -14.95
C ALA A 155 -8.26 -24.58 -13.58
N GLY A 156 -9.40 -24.26 -12.93
CA GLY A 156 -9.82 -24.81 -11.63
C GLY A 156 -8.98 -24.42 -10.41
N ASN A 157 -7.78 -23.86 -10.65
CA ASN A 157 -6.84 -23.42 -9.61
C ASN A 157 -6.74 -21.89 -9.48
N VAL A 158 -7.56 -21.14 -10.19
CA VAL A 158 -7.51 -19.68 -10.22
C VAL A 158 -8.45 -19.08 -9.17
N ILE A 159 -7.94 -18.10 -8.43
CA ILE A 159 -8.71 -17.20 -7.56
C ILE A 159 -8.61 -15.82 -8.17
N LEU A 160 -9.74 -15.19 -8.48
CA LEU A 160 -9.76 -13.83 -8.99
C LEU A 160 -9.79 -12.84 -7.81
N PHE A 161 -8.86 -11.90 -7.77
CA PHE A 161 -8.98 -10.71 -6.94
C PHE A 161 -9.60 -9.59 -7.77
N ILE A 162 -10.68 -9.02 -7.28
CA ILE A 162 -11.42 -7.95 -7.95
C ILE A 162 -11.47 -6.76 -7.00
N ASP A 163 -10.70 -5.74 -7.34
CA ASP A 163 -10.79 -4.47 -6.64
C ASP A 163 -12.05 -3.72 -7.07
N GLU A 164 -12.59 -2.90 -6.17
CA GLU A 164 -13.85 -2.19 -6.38
C GLU A 164 -14.99 -3.11 -6.93
N ILE A 165 -15.17 -4.28 -6.32
CA ILE A 165 -16.14 -5.30 -6.79
C ILE A 165 -17.56 -4.75 -6.97
N HIS A 166 -17.89 -3.64 -6.32
CA HIS A 166 -19.18 -2.94 -6.45
C HIS A 166 -19.38 -2.41 -7.88
N THR A 167 -18.32 -2.10 -8.62
CA THR A 167 -18.42 -1.64 -10.01
C THR A 167 -19.05 -2.68 -10.92
N ILE A 168 -18.81 -3.96 -10.63
CA ILE A 168 -19.42 -5.08 -11.35
C ILE A 168 -20.92 -5.18 -11.05
N THR A 169 -21.35 -4.78 -9.84
CA THR A 169 -22.73 -4.93 -9.40
C THR A 169 -23.58 -3.70 -9.67
N SER A 170 -23.00 -2.50 -9.67
CA SER A 170 -23.68 -1.22 -9.87
C SER A 170 -23.97 -0.89 -11.33
N ALA A 171 -23.30 -1.52 -12.27
CA ALA A 171 -23.44 -1.28 -13.70
C ALA A 171 -24.84 -1.57 -14.30
N GLY A 172 -25.86 -1.74 -13.47
CA GLY A 172 -27.27 -1.98 -13.89
C GLY A 172 -28.19 -0.78 -13.84
N GLU A 173 -27.76 0.35 -13.25
CA GLU A 173 -28.64 1.49 -12.99
C GLU A 173 -28.63 2.57 -14.10
N SER A 174 -27.68 2.56 -15.03
CA SER A 174 -27.65 3.48 -16.15
C SER A 174 -27.98 2.77 -17.49
N GLU A 175 -28.93 3.31 -18.23
CA GLU A 175 -29.24 2.86 -19.58
C GLU A 175 -27.99 2.95 -20.46
N GLY A 176 -27.47 1.78 -20.88
CA GLY A 176 -26.26 1.68 -21.71
C GLY A 176 -24.99 1.17 -21.00
N ALA A 177 -24.97 1.03 -19.67
CA ALA A 177 -23.82 0.51 -18.95
C ALA A 177 -23.57 -0.99 -19.22
N MET A 178 -22.30 -1.33 -19.41
CA MET A 178 -21.86 -2.70 -19.67
C MET A 178 -21.96 -3.55 -18.40
N ASN A 179 -22.93 -4.44 -18.33
CA ASN A 179 -23.26 -5.23 -17.14
C ASN A 179 -22.40 -6.49 -17.01
N ALA A 180 -21.17 -6.37 -16.48
CA ALA A 180 -20.37 -7.53 -16.07
C ALA A 180 -21.06 -8.36 -14.98
N GLY A 181 -21.86 -7.70 -14.13
CA GLY A 181 -22.62 -8.34 -13.05
C GLY A 181 -23.56 -9.45 -13.51
N ASN A 182 -24.26 -9.25 -14.61
CA ASN A 182 -25.19 -10.24 -15.14
C ASN A 182 -24.48 -11.53 -15.60
N ILE A 183 -23.19 -11.49 -15.89
CA ILE A 183 -22.38 -12.65 -16.30
C ILE A 183 -21.65 -13.27 -15.11
N LEU A 184 -21.11 -12.43 -14.22
CA LEU A 184 -20.36 -12.88 -13.04
C LEU A 184 -21.25 -13.40 -11.92
N LYS A 185 -22.42 -12.76 -11.66
CA LYS A 185 -23.37 -13.20 -10.63
C LYS A 185 -23.81 -14.66 -10.75
N PRO A 186 -24.19 -15.18 -11.93
CA PRO A 186 -24.54 -16.59 -12.08
C PRO A 186 -23.36 -17.54 -11.80
N ALA A 187 -22.14 -17.19 -12.24
CA ALA A 187 -20.95 -18.02 -11.99
C ALA A 187 -20.57 -18.04 -10.50
N LEU A 188 -20.66 -16.90 -9.80
CA LEU A 188 -20.49 -16.78 -8.36
C LEU A 188 -21.58 -17.56 -7.61
N SER A 189 -22.85 -17.40 -8.01
CA SER A 189 -23.99 -18.06 -7.35
C SER A 189 -23.93 -19.57 -7.44
N ARG A 190 -23.42 -20.12 -8.53
CA ARG A 190 -23.23 -21.56 -8.71
C ARG A 190 -21.93 -22.10 -8.08
N GLY A 191 -21.03 -21.20 -7.62
CA GLY A 191 -19.74 -21.58 -7.05
C GLY A 191 -18.76 -22.14 -8.09
N GLU A 192 -18.90 -21.71 -9.34
CA GLU A 192 -18.05 -22.14 -10.46
C GLU A 192 -16.69 -21.45 -10.48
N ILE A 193 -16.59 -20.31 -9.79
CA ILE A 193 -15.38 -19.50 -9.62
C ILE A 193 -15.20 -19.11 -8.16
N GLN A 194 -13.97 -18.88 -7.76
CA GLN A 194 -13.60 -18.35 -6.44
C GLN A 194 -13.05 -16.94 -6.59
N VAL A 195 -13.54 -16.02 -5.78
CA VAL A 195 -13.25 -14.59 -5.89
C VAL A 195 -12.91 -14.00 -4.52
N ILE A 196 -11.92 -13.14 -4.48
CA ILE A 196 -11.66 -12.20 -3.39
C ILE A 196 -12.14 -10.84 -3.90
N GLY A 197 -13.14 -10.25 -3.28
CA GLY A 197 -13.60 -8.90 -3.62
C GLY A 197 -12.99 -7.87 -2.65
N ALA A 198 -12.74 -6.65 -3.12
CA ALA A 198 -12.40 -5.51 -2.28
C ALA A 198 -13.39 -4.36 -2.55
N THR A 199 -13.80 -3.64 -1.49
CA THR A 199 -14.74 -2.51 -1.61
C THR A 199 -14.74 -1.66 -0.33
N THR A 200 -15.45 -0.53 -0.34
CA THR A 200 -15.67 0.30 0.85
C THR A 200 -16.89 -0.18 1.68
N PHE A 201 -17.01 0.30 2.93
CA PHE A 201 -18.15 -0.02 3.79
C PHE A 201 -19.49 0.45 3.19
N THR A 202 -19.51 1.63 2.61
CA THR A 202 -20.71 2.24 2.02
C THR A 202 -21.19 1.44 0.82
N GLU A 203 -20.27 1.07 -0.06
CA GLU A 203 -20.56 0.34 -1.29
C GLU A 203 -20.94 -1.11 -1.03
N TYR A 204 -20.28 -1.77 -0.05
CA TYR A 204 -20.67 -3.10 0.38
C TYR A 204 -22.13 -3.16 0.81
N ARG A 205 -22.56 -2.22 1.69
CA ARG A 205 -23.96 -2.13 2.15
C ARG A 205 -24.94 -1.83 1.02
N LYS A 206 -24.52 -0.95 0.08
CA LYS A 206 -25.38 -0.52 -1.02
C LYS A 206 -25.60 -1.60 -2.08
N TYR A 207 -24.53 -2.33 -2.45
CA TYR A 207 -24.53 -3.18 -3.65
C TYR A 207 -24.42 -4.68 -3.36
N ILE A 208 -23.75 -5.11 -2.28
CA ILE A 208 -23.51 -6.52 -2.00
C ILE A 208 -24.48 -7.06 -0.96
N GLU A 209 -24.66 -6.36 0.14
CA GLU A 209 -25.51 -6.78 1.24
C GLU A 209 -27.01 -6.81 0.85
N LYS A 210 -27.44 -5.91 -0.04
CA LYS A 210 -28.80 -5.89 -0.55
C LYS A 210 -29.11 -6.96 -1.61
N ASP A 211 -28.08 -7.53 -2.24
CA ASP A 211 -28.23 -8.59 -3.22
C ASP A 211 -28.15 -9.96 -2.55
N GLN A 212 -29.32 -10.60 -2.31
CA GLN A 212 -29.38 -11.90 -1.63
C GLN A 212 -28.52 -13.00 -2.28
N ALA A 213 -28.27 -12.94 -3.59
CA ALA A 213 -27.46 -13.92 -4.28
C ALA A 213 -25.96 -13.76 -3.96
N LEU A 214 -25.50 -12.51 -3.82
CA LEU A 214 -24.13 -12.18 -3.46
C LEU A 214 -23.89 -12.30 -1.95
N GLU A 215 -24.80 -11.83 -1.12
CA GLU A 215 -24.71 -11.92 0.35
C GLU A 215 -24.50 -13.36 0.83
N ARG A 216 -25.18 -14.33 0.19
CA ARG A 216 -25.03 -15.76 0.52
C ARG A 216 -23.69 -16.35 0.08
N ARG A 217 -22.90 -15.64 -0.73
CA ARG A 217 -21.63 -16.13 -1.30
C ARG A 217 -20.41 -15.42 -0.76
N PHE A 218 -20.54 -14.13 -0.44
CA PHE A 218 -19.46 -13.36 0.14
C PHE A 218 -19.46 -13.41 1.67
N GLN A 219 -18.27 -13.39 2.23
CA GLN A 219 -18.03 -13.27 3.66
C GLN A 219 -17.19 -12.01 3.91
N PRO A 220 -17.71 -11.03 4.68
CA PRO A 220 -16.96 -9.80 4.93
C PRO A 220 -15.72 -10.03 5.79
N VAL A 221 -14.63 -9.37 5.42
CA VAL A 221 -13.40 -9.21 6.18
C VAL A 221 -13.18 -7.71 6.33
N ARG A 222 -13.34 -7.20 7.55
CA ARG A 222 -13.16 -5.76 7.82
C ARG A 222 -11.67 -5.44 7.92
N VAL A 223 -11.28 -4.36 7.26
CA VAL A 223 -9.93 -3.79 7.29
C VAL A 223 -10.06 -2.38 7.83
N GLU A 224 -9.58 -2.19 9.03
CA GLU A 224 -9.61 -0.89 9.69
C GLU A 224 -8.31 -0.12 9.37
N GLU A 225 -8.37 1.19 9.54
CA GLU A 225 -7.18 2.05 9.45
C GLU A 225 -6.16 1.60 10.51
N PRO A 226 -4.89 1.36 10.14
CA PRO A 226 -3.87 0.97 11.09
C PRO A 226 -3.56 2.12 12.06
N SER A 227 -3.09 1.78 13.25
CA SER A 227 -2.60 2.77 14.20
C SER A 227 -1.30 3.43 13.69
N VAL A 228 -0.95 4.59 14.26
CA VAL A 228 0.35 5.25 13.99
C VAL A 228 1.53 4.31 14.21
N ALA A 229 1.47 3.49 15.27
CA ALA A 229 2.53 2.53 15.59
C ALA A 229 2.62 1.42 14.53
N ASP A 230 1.48 0.86 14.10
CA ASP A 230 1.44 -0.16 13.05
C ASP A 230 1.88 0.43 11.70
N THR A 231 1.45 1.66 11.39
CA THR A 231 1.87 2.38 10.18
C THR A 231 3.37 2.62 10.17
N LEU A 232 3.96 3.01 11.32
CA LEU A 232 5.41 3.19 11.42
C LEU A 232 6.16 1.87 11.19
N ALA A 233 5.62 0.75 11.68
CA ALA A 233 6.20 -0.58 11.40
C ALA A 233 6.14 -0.91 9.90
N VAL A 234 5.02 -0.63 9.23
CA VAL A 234 4.88 -0.78 7.77
C VAL A 234 5.90 0.09 7.05
N MET A 235 5.96 1.39 7.38
CA MET A 235 6.87 2.35 6.76
C MET A 235 8.34 1.96 6.91
N ASN A 236 8.74 1.44 8.09
CA ASN A 236 10.09 0.94 8.31
C ASN A 236 10.44 -0.25 7.39
N GLY A 237 9.47 -1.10 7.10
CA GLY A 237 9.67 -2.24 6.20
C GLY A 237 9.81 -1.85 4.73
N ILE A 238 9.04 -0.84 4.29
CA ILE A 238 9.00 -0.45 2.88
C ILE A 238 9.92 0.72 2.52
N LYS A 239 10.47 1.45 3.50
CA LYS A 239 11.27 2.67 3.24
C LYS A 239 12.43 2.45 2.27
N HIS A 240 13.05 1.26 2.31
CA HIS A 240 14.21 0.96 1.46
C HIS A 240 13.88 0.97 -0.04
N TYR A 241 12.61 0.70 -0.44
CA TYR A 241 12.18 0.80 -1.83
C TYR A 241 12.19 2.26 -2.30
N TYR A 242 11.73 3.19 -1.45
CA TYR A 242 11.73 4.63 -1.73
C TYR A 242 13.14 5.21 -1.70
N GLU A 243 13.98 4.78 -0.73
CA GLU A 243 15.40 5.15 -0.65
C GLU A 243 16.15 4.76 -1.93
N GLN A 244 15.91 3.54 -2.44
CA GLN A 244 16.52 3.06 -3.67
C GLN A 244 15.97 3.78 -4.91
N HIS A 245 14.67 4.03 -4.96
CA HIS A 245 14.03 4.66 -6.12
C HIS A 245 14.47 6.13 -6.30
N HIS A 246 14.50 6.88 -5.20
CA HIS A 246 14.85 8.30 -5.22
C HIS A 246 16.34 8.58 -4.96
N HIS A 247 17.13 7.57 -4.64
CA HIS A 247 18.55 7.69 -4.29
C HIS A 247 18.82 8.65 -3.13
N VAL A 248 18.00 8.59 -2.10
CA VAL A 248 18.09 9.39 -0.86
C VAL A 248 18.01 8.48 0.36
N GLN A 249 18.45 8.95 1.52
CA GLN A 249 18.28 8.23 2.78
C GLN A 249 17.14 8.85 3.59
N VAL A 250 16.37 7.99 4.30
CA VAL A 250 15.28 8.43 5.18
C VAL A 250 15.65 8.13 6.64
N PRO A 251 16.01 9.15 7.43
CA PRO A 251 16.27 9.00 8.86
C PRO A 251 15.04 8.52 9.63
N ALA A 252 15.25 7.77 10.71
CA ALA A 252 14.15 7.17 11.48
C ALA A 252 13.26 8.21 12.18
N ASP A 253 13.82 9.33 12.57
CA ASP A 253 13.09 10.47 13.17
C ASP A 253 12.19 11.16 12.12
N VAL A 254 12.69 11.37 10.90
CA VAL A 254 11.90 11.91 9.78
C VAL A 254 10.78 10.96 9.41
N LEU A 255 11.04 9.65 9.35
CA LEU A 255 10.03 8.63 9.05
C LEU A 255 8.89 8.65 10.11
N SER A 256 9.26 8.68 11.39
CA SER A 256 8.28 8.78 12.50
C SER A 256 7.46 10.06 12.44
N ALA A 257 8.12 11.17 12.11
CA ALA A 257 7.47 12.45 11.94
C ALA A 257 6.52 12.45 10.73
N THR A 258 6.91 11.85 9.60
CA THR A 258 6.06 11.72 8.41
C THR A 258 4.73 11.03 8.73
N VAL A 259 4.76 9.92 9.49
CA VAL A 259 3.53 9.23 9.92
C VAL A 259 2.68 10.13 10.83
N THR A 260 3.29 10.76 11.83
CA THR A 260 2.57 11.61 12.80
C THR A 260 1.98 12.85 12.13
N LEU A 261 2.72 13.49 11.22
CA LEU A 261 2.27 14.68 10.51
C LEU A 261 1.19 14.35 9.48
N SER A 262 1.28 13.19 8.81
CA SER A 262 0.24 12.74 7.88
C SER A 262 -1.09 12.48 8.61
N GLU A 263 -1.06 11.85 9.79
CA GLU A 263 -2.26 11.67 10.62
C GLU A 263 -2.89 13.02 11.03
N ARG A 264 -2.04 14.00 11.36
CA ARG A 264 -2.47 15.28 11.90
C ARG A 264 -3.02 16.24 10.85
N TYR A 265 -2.35 16.36 9.72
CA TYR A 265 -2.62 17.40 8.71
C TYR A 265 -3.39 16.90 7.50
N ILE A 266 -3.34 15.60 7.19
CA ILE A 266 -4.03 15.00 6.05
C ILE A 266 -5.26 14.24 6.57
N THR A 267 -6.44 14.89 6.48
CA THR A 267 -7.69 14.37 7.06
C THR A 267 -8.63 13.72 6.05
N ASP A 268 -8.38 13.90 4.77
CA ASP A 268 -9.19 13.40 3.66
C ASP A 268 -8.79 12.01 3.16
N ARG A 269 -7.69 11.46 3.68
CA ARG A 269 -7.14 10.15 3.34
C ARG A 269 -6.84 9.33 4.59
N TYR A 270 -6.61 8.02 4.43
CA TYR A 270 -6.38 7.07 5.52
C TYR A 270 -4.93 6.57 5.53
N LEU A 271 -4.47 6.15 6.72
CA LEU A 271 -3.21 5.44 6.88
C LEU A 271 -3.37 4.00 6.34
N PRO A 272 -2.29 3.38 5.81
CA PRO A 272 -0.92 3.92 5.67
C PRO A 272 -0.71 4.78 4.42
N ASP A 273 -1.62 4.77 3.46
CA ASP A 273 -1.50 5.36 2.12
C ASP A 273 -1.03 6.82 2.16
N LYS A 274 -1.72 7.67 2.95
CA LYS A 274 -1.34 9.09 3.10
C LYS A 274 0.09 9.31 3.63
N ALA A 275 0.59 8.39 4.46
CA ALA A 275 1.95 8.48 4.99
C ALA A 275 2.98 8.00 3.96
N ILE A 276 2.62 6.99 3.16
CA ILE A 276 3.42 6.47 2.05
C ILE A 276 3.56 7.54 0.96
N ASP A 277 2.45 8.11 0.51
CA ASP A 277 2.43 9.18 -0.49
C ASP A 277 3.26 10.40 -0.02
N LEU A 278 3.11 10.78 1.25
CA LEU A 278 3.88 11.88 1.82
C LEU A 278 5.38 11.61 1.84
N LEU A 279 5.78 10.38 2.15
CA LEU A 279 7.19 9.97 2.11
C LEU A 279 7.73 9.98 0.70
N ASP A 280 6.98 9.41 -0.25
CA ASP A 280 7.37 9.32 -1.66
C ASP A 280 7.62 10.71 -2.25
N GLU A 281 6.68 11.64 -2.03
CA GLU A 281 6.79 13.02 -2.52
C GLU A 281 7.90 13.80 -1.79
N ALA A 282 8.11 13.56 -0.49
CA ALA A 282 9.22 14.18 0.25
C ALA A 282 10.59 13.68 -0.26
N CYS A 283 10.72 12.39 -0.58
CA CYS A 283 11.91 11.83 -1.22
C CYS A 283 12.14 12.44 -2.62
N ALA A 284 11.08 12.60 -3.41
CA ALA A 284 11.14 13.23 -4.71
C ALA A 284 11.58 14.72 -4.62
N CYS A 285 11.01 15.47 -3.67
CA CYS A 285 11.41 16.87 -3.41
C CYS A 285 12.88 16.98 -3.00
N CYS A 286 13.34 16.09 -2.13
CA CYS A 286 14.75 16.02 -1.71
C CYS A 286 15.66 15.72 -2.92
N ASN A 287 15.32 14.74 -3.75
CA ASN A 287 16.08 14.40 -4.95
C ASN A 287 16.19 15.61 -5.90
N LEU A 288 15.07 16.28 -6.20
CA LEU A 288 15.05 17.46 -7.08
C LEU A 288 15.84 18.66 -6.52
N ALA A 289 15.91 18.80 -5.20
CA ALA A 289 16.69 19.86 -4.55
C ALA A 289 18.20 19.63 -4.63
N HIS A 290 18.65 18.40 -4.91
CA HIS A 290 20.08 18.04 -4.92
C HIS A 290 20.57 17.58 -6.30
N PRO A 291 21.06 18.49 -7.16
CA PRO A 291 21.52 18.17 -8.52
C PRO A 291 22.60 17.08 -8.60
N VAL A 292 23.36 16.89 -7.53
CA VAL A 292 24.44 15.89 -7.43
C VAL A 292 23.93 14.48 -7.71
N ILE A 293 22.68 14.15 -7.29
CA ILE A 293 22.06 12.85 -7.57
C ILE A 293 21.87 12.66 -9.08
N SER A 294 21.29 13.67 -9.75
CA SER A 294 21.08 13.64 -11.20
C SER A 294 22.37 13.57 -11.98
N GLU A 295 23.43 14.27 -11.53
CA GLU A 295 24.77 14.22 -12.13
C GLU A 295 25.35 12.82 -11.99
N TYR A 296 25.31 12.23 -10.79
CA TYR A 296 25.78 10.86 -10.54
C TYR A 296 25.07 9.84 -11.43
N LEU A 297 23.74 9.88 -11.49
CA LEU A 297 22.94 8.96 -12.30
C LEU A 297 23.21 9.16 -13.81
N GLY A 298 23.40 10.40 -14.24
CA GLY A 298 23.79 10.73 -15.61
C GLY A 298 25.14 10.12 -15.99
N MET A 299 26.15 10.28 -15.13
CA MET A 299 27.48 9.71 -15.32
C MET A 299 27.45 8.17 -15.31
N GLN A 300 26.65 7.57 -14.43
CA GLN A 300 26.51 6.12 -14.39
C GLN A 300 25.87 5.57 -15.66
N LYS A 301 24.78 6.19 -16.14
CA LYS A 301 24.14 5.80 -17.42
C LYS A 301 25.08 5.96 -18.62
N GLU A 302 25.87 7.03 -18.66
CA GLU A 302 26.86 7.24 -19.70
C GLU A 302 27.93 6.15 -19.67
N LEU A 303 28.42 5.80 -18.46
CA LEU A 303 29.42 4.74 -18.29
C LEU A 303 28.86 3.37 -18.72
N ASP A 304 27.64 3.03 -18.31
CA ASP A 304 26.99 1.76 -18.67
C ASP A 304 26.76 1.67 -20.18
N ALA A 305 26.33 2.76 -20.82
CA ALA A 305 26.16 2.83 -22.27
C ALA A 305 27.49 2.62 -23.02
N LEU A 306 28.57 3.29 -22.59
CA LEU A 306 29.89 3.15 -23.20
C LEU A 306 30.48 1.74 -23.02
N LYS A 307 30.26 1.10 -21.85
CA LYS A 307 30.65 -0.29 -21.61
C LYS A 307 29.84 -1.28 -22.43
N GLN A 308 28.55 -1.04 -22.63
CA GLN A 308 27.70 -1.88 -23.48
C GLN A 308 28.16 -1.78 -24.96
N GLU A 309 28.43 -0.57 -25.44
CA GLU A 309 28.98 -0.38 -26.78
C GLU A 309 30.34 -1.05 -26.95
N GLU A 310 31.20 -1.07 -25.93
CA GLU A 310 32.49 -1.78 -25.96
C GLU A 310 32.29 -3.30 -26.07
N ALA A 311 31.37 -3.85 -25.27
CA ALA A 311 31.00 -5.28 -25.31
C ALA A 311 30.38 -5.69 -26.65
N ASP A 312 29.50 -4.85 -27.22
CA ASP A 312 28.87 -5.10 -28.52
C ASP A 312 29.90 -5.08 -29.67
N MET A 313 30.93 -4.22 -29.58
CA MET A 313 32.03 -4.19 -30.54
C MET A 313 32.97 -5.40 -30.44
N GLU A 314 33.19 -5.92 -29.23
CA GLU A 314 33.98 -7.16 -29.06
C GLU A 314 33.29 -8.40 -29.63
N THR A 315 31.93 -8.37 -29.73
CA THR A 315 31.12 -9.45 -30.31
C THR A 315 30.80 -9.30 -31.78
N ALA A 316 31.09 -8.12 -32.37
CA ALA A 316 30.87 -7.83 -33.80
C ALA A 316 31.91 -8.54 -34.69
N ASP A 317 31.48 -8.95 -35.91
CA ASP A 317 32.28 -9.69 -36.87
C ASP A 317 33.54 -8.89 -37.29
N VAL A 318 34.69 -9.59 -37.34
CA VAL A 318 36.06 -9.11 -37.55
C VAL A 318 36.32 -8.37 -38.91
N ASN A 319 35.27 -8.16 -39.71
CA ASN A 319 35.41 -7.65 -41.08
C ASN A 319 35.15 -6.12 -41.24
N GLU A 320 34.78 -5.39 -40.19
CA GLU A 320 34.67 -3.93 -40.28
C GLU A 320 35.96 -3.23 -39.87
N PRO A 321 36.40 -2.16 -40.57
CA PRO A 321 37.59 -1.42 -40.21
C PRO A 321 37.40 -0.75 -38.84
N ILE A 322 38.18 -1.17 -37.84
CA ILE A 322 38.16 -0.62 -36.47
C ILE A 322 38.67 0.82 -36.51
N ASP A 323 37.84 1.76 -36.12
CA ASP A 323 38.24 3.16 -35.91
C ASP A 323 38.96 3.30 -34.54
N TYR A 324 40.28 3.18 -34.57
CA TYR A 324 41.15 3.21 -33.39
C TYR A 324 41.06 4.54 -32.64
N GLU A 325 40.75 5.65 -33.30
CA GLU A 325 40.64 6.97 -32.69
C GLU A 325 39.42 7.03 -31.78
N ARG A 326 38.27 6.57 -32.28
CA ARG A 326 37.02 6.47 -31.49
C ARG A 326 37.12 5.49 -30.31
N VAL A 327 37.85 4.39 -30.47
CA VAL A 327 38.12 3.44 -29.38
C VAL A 327 38.98 4.08 -28.29
N ALA A 328 40.01 4.85 -28.68
CA ALA A 328 40.88 5.55 -27.73
C ALA A 328 40.14 6.67 -26.97
N GLU A 329 39.32 7.46 -27.66
CA GLU A 329 38.48 8.49 -27.04
C GLU A 329 37.50 7.89 -26.05
N ARG A 330 36.82 6.79 -26.40
CA ARG A 330 35.87 6.07 -25.54
C ARG A 330 36.59 5.55 -24.27
N LYS A 331 37.72 4.86 -24.42
CA LYS A 331 38.48 4.36 -23.25
C LYS A 331 38.95 5.50 -22.34
N THR A 332 39.34 6.63 -22.91
CA THR A 332 39.70 7.82 -22.14
C THR A 332 38.48 8.37 -21.38
N ARG A 333 37.31 8.38 -22.01
CA ARG A 333 36.05 8.82 -21.39
C ARG A 333 35.62 7.89 -20.26
N ILE A 334 35.67 6.56 -20.48
CA ILE A 334 35.37 5.54 -19.44
C ILE A 334 36.31 5.74 -18.25
N ALA A 335 37.64 5.84 -18.46
CA ALA A 335 38.60 6.02 -17.37
C ALA A 335 38.32 7.30 -16.56
N LYS A 336 37.97 8.40 -17.23
CA LYS A 336 37.61 9.65 -16.58
C LYS A 336 36.36 9.51 -15.73
N LEU A 337 35.28 8.89 -16.29
CA LEU A 337 34.05 8.64 -15.57
C LEU A 337 34.24 7.73 -14.34
N GLU A 338 35.05 6.66 -14.49
CA GLU A 338 35.38 5.75 -13.40
C GLU A 338 36.20 6.43 -12.28
N ALA A 339 37.00 7.43 -12.60
CA ALA A 339 37.76 8.20 -11.60
C ALA A 339 36.85 9.22 -10.85
N GLU A 340 35.89 9.84 -11.53
CA GLU A 340 34.98 10.86 -10.95
C GLU A 340 33.78 10.24 -10.23
N LEU A 341 33.28 9.08 -10.68
CA LEU A 341 32.05 8.42 -10.18
C LEU A 341 32.06 8.16 -8.67
N PRO A 342 33.16 7.63 -8.05
CA PRO A 342 33.16 7.32 -6.62
C PRO A 342 32.96 8.55 -5.73
N ALA A 343 33.53 9.70 -6.11
CA ALA A 343 33.38 10.95 -5.37
C ALA A 343 31.92 11.47 -5.45
N LYS A 344 31.31 11.40 -6.64
CA LYS A 344 29.90 11.78 -6.83
C LYS A 344 28.95 10.82 -6.15
N GLN A 345 29.24 9.52 -6.17
CA GLN A 345 28.47 8.50 -5.46
C GLN A 345 28.50 8.73 -3.95
N ALA A 346 29.66 9.01 -3.37
CA ALA A 346 29.79 9.31 -1.94
C ALA A 346 28.95 10.54 -1.56
N ALA A 347 29.06 11.63 -2.35
CA ALA A 347 28.28 12.84 -2.11
C ALA A 347 26.76 12.62 -2.27
N ALA A 348 26.32 11.81 -3.24
CA ALA A 348 24.93 11.46 -3.44
C ALA A 348 24.38 10.57 -2.30
N SER A 349 25.19 9.64 -1.79
CA SER A 349 24.78 8.73 -0.71
C SER A 349 24.65 9.38 0.66
N GLU A 350 25.18 10.58 0.88
CA GLU A 350 25.02 11.34 2.12
C GLU A 350 23.73 12.16 2.18
N ILE A 351 23.00 12.27 1.06
CA ILE A 351 21.79 13.08 0.97
C ILE A 351 20.67 12.40 1.74
N GLN A 352 20.08 13.13 2.69
CA GLN A 352 19.02 12.67 3.56
C GLN A 352 17.77 13.54 3.42
N VAL A 353 16.61 12.90 3.46
CA VAL A 353 15.33 13.60 3.55
C VAL A 353 15.26 14.34 4.88
N THR A 354 14.80 15.59 4.86
CA THR A 354 14.72 16.44 6.03
C THR A 354 13.27 16.71 6.43
N MET A 355 13.07 17.19 7.66
CA MET A 355 11.77 17.67 8.13
C MET A 355 11.23 18.82 7.27
N ASP A 356 12.13 19.59 6.66
CA ASP A 356 11.76 20.70 5.76
C ASP A 356 11.13 20.21 4.47
N ASP A 357 11.60 19.09 3.94
CA ASP A 357 11.05 18.48 2.73
C ASP A 357 9.65 17.94 3.01
N VAL A 358 9.46 17.21 4.12
CA VAL A 358 8.13 16.75 4.56
C VAL A 358 7.17 17.91 4.80
N ALA A 359 7.62 18.96 5.47
CA ALA A 359 6.79 20.13 5.77
C ALA A 359 6.39 20.89 4.50
N LYS A 360 7.27 21.01 3.50
CA LYS A 360 6.95 21.63 2.19
C LYS A 360 5.87 20.86 1.45
N VAL A 361 5.92 19.52 1.44
CA VAL A 361 4.88 18.69 0.79
C VAL A 361 3.54 18.90 1.49
N ILE A 362 3.50 18.90 2.82
CA ILE A 362 2.25 19.16 3.56
C ILE A 362 1.73 20.57 3.26
N GLU A 363 2.60 21.57 3.16
CA GLU A 363 2.21 22.94 2.76
C GLU A 363 1.58 22.95 1.37
N LEU A 364 2.16 22.21 0.40
CA LEU A 364 1.60 22.09 -0.96
C LEU A 364 0.20 21.47 -0.96
N TRP A 365 -0.02 20.44 -0.14
CA TRP A 365 -1.30 19.73 -0.12
C TRP A 365 -2.38 20.41 0.70
N THR A 366 -2.00 21.02 1.82
CA THR A 366 -2.97 21.57 2.80
C THR A 366 -3.05 23.10 2.82
N GLY A 367 -2.06 23.78 2.22
CA GLY A 367 -1.92 25.23 2.30
C GLY A 367 -1.44 25.73 3.68
N ILE A 368 -1.05 24.84 4.60
CA ILE A 368 -0.55 25.20 5.93
C ILE A 368 0.94 25.51 5.83
N PRO A 369 1.40 26.74 6.21
CA PRO A 369 2.81 27.12 6.08
C PRO A 369 3.77 26.15 6.77
N ALA A 370 4.86 25.75 6.09
CA ALA A 370 5.86 24.81 6.60
C ALA A 370 6.47 25.23 7.94
N VAL A 371 6.59 26.54 8.18
CA VAL A 371 7.07 27.08 9.47
C VAL A 371 6.19 26.65 10.65
N LYS A 372 4.86 26.67 10.45
CA LYS A 372 3.91 26.24 11.48
C LYS A 372 3.95 24.72 11.73
N ILE A 373 4.22 23.94 10.71
CA ILE A 373 4.33 22.49 10.79
C ILE A 373 5.57 22.07 11.61
N ARG A 374 6.66 22.81 11.47
CA ARG A 374 7.94 22.57 12.17
C ARG A 374 7.93 22.96 13.65
N GLU A 375 7.08 23.90 14.05
CA GLU A 375 6.99 24.29 15.45
C GLU A 375 6.53 23.13 16.32
N SER A 376 7.35 22.73 17.30
CA SER A 376 6.97 21.68 18.23
C SER A 376 5.73 22.04 19.01
N GLU A 377 4.82 21.08 19.24
CA GLU A 377 3.61 21.31 20.08
C GLU A 377 3.97 21.87 21.46
N PHE A 378 5.09 21.42 22.02
CA PHE A 378 5.56 21.88 23.32
C PHE A 378 5.94 23.37 23.29
N ALA A 379 6.59 23.85 22.23
CA ALA A 379 6.93 25.26 22.11
C ALA A 379 5.67 26.12 21.95
N LYS A 380 4.71 25.70 21.13
CA LYS A 380 3.40 26.35 20.98
C LYS A 380 2.62 26.38 22.30
N LEU A 381 2.57 25.27 23.01
CA LEU A 381 1.88 25.17 24.31
C LEU A 381 2.59 25.99 25.41
N ALA A 382 3.92 26.01 25.41
CA ALA A 382 4.68 26.82 26.36
C ALA A 382 4.38 28.31 26.20
N GLY A 383 4.33 28.79 24.94
CA GLY A 383 4.06 30.20 24.59
C GLY A 383 2.58 30.59 24.57
N LEU A 384 1.64 29.64 24.60
CA LEU A 384 0.21 29.84 24.39
C LEU A 384 -0.38 30.99 25.24
N GLU A 385 -0.08 31.01 26.55
CA GLU A 385 -0.58 32.02 27.47
C GLU A 385 -0.12 33.44 27.08
N ASN A 386 1.15 33.59 26.75
CA ASN A 386 1.72 34.89 26.38
C ASN A 386 1.15 35.39 25.04
N GLU A 387 0.97 34.49 24.08
CA GLU A 387 0.39 34.86 22.78
C GLU A 387 -1.09 35.25 22.89
N LEU A 388 -1.85 34.55 23.74
CA LEU A 388 -3.24 34.93 24.03
C LEU A 388 -3.33 36.28 24.75
N LYS A 389 -2.46 36.57 25.72
CA LYS A 389 -2.42 37.84 26.44
C LYS A 389 -2.08 39.02 25.55
N LYS A 390 -1.30 38.83 24.49
CA LYS A 390 -1.03 39.89 23.49
C LYS A 390 -2.28 40.32 22.72
N LYS A 391 -3.20 39.39 22.49
CA LYS A 391 -4.40 39.65 21.68
C LYS A 391 -5.66 39.94 22.51
N ILE A 392 -5.70 39.45 23.73
CA ILE A 392 -6.84 39.58 24.64
C ILE A 392 -6.42 40.40 25.85
N VAL A 393 -6.90 41.61 25.91
CA VAL A 393 -6.58 42.57 26.97
C VAL A 393 -7.64 42.52 28.07
N GLY A 394 -7.23 42.46 29.33
CA GLY A 394 -8.12 42.61 30.49
C GLY A 394 -8.84 41.32 30.91
N GLN A 395 -8.41 40.15 30.43
CA GLN A 395 -8.94 38.83 30.82
C GLN A 395 -7.81 37.84 31.21
N ASP A 396 -6.80 38.31 31.91
CA ASP A 396 -5.58 37.58 32.22
C ASP A 396 -5.84 36.28 32.99
N GLU A 397 -6.79 36.30 33.93
CA GLU A 397 -7.15 35.11 34.73
C GLU A 397 -7.83 34.04 33.88
N ALA A 398 -8.78 34.43 33.01
CA ALA A 398 -9.46 33.52 32.11
C ALA A 398 -8.49 32.90 31.10
N VAL A 399 -7.57 33.70 30.54
CA VAL A 399 -6.52 33.24 29.63
C VAL A 399 -5.59 32.23 30.32
N HIS A 400 -5.19 32.53 31.57
CA HIS A 400 -4.33 31.62 32.37
C HIS A 400 -5.01 30.27 32.62
N LEU A 401 -6.27 30.28 33.09
CA LEU A 401 -7.02 29.04 33.35
C LEU A 401 -7.21 28.19 32.10
N VAL A 402 -7.54 28.79 30.97
CA VAL A 402 -7.70 28.10 29.70
C VAL A 402 -6.36 27.50 29.24
N ALA A 403 -5.28 28.31 29.25
CA ALA A 403 -3.95 27.81 28.87
C ALA A 403 -3.47 26.65 29.77
N GLN A 404 -3.68 26.74 31.08
CA GLN A 404 -3.38 25.62 32.01
C GLN A 404 -4.20 24.36 31.71
N ALA A 405 -5.50 24.49 31.48
CA ALA A 405 -6.36 23.34 31.20
C ALA A 405 -5.95 22.63 29.90
N ILE A 406 -5.58 23.39 28.88
CA ILE A 406 -5.09 22.84 27.62
C ILE A 406 -3.72 22.17 27.81
N LYS A 407 -2.79 22.80 28.51
CA LYS A 407 -1.49 22.20 28.83
C LYS A 407 -1.66 20.87 29.59
N ARG A 408 -2.57 20.78 30.55
CA ARG A 408 -2.88 19.53 31.28
C ARG A 408 -3.50 18.47 30.35
N SER A 409 -4.48 18.85 29.52
CA SER A 409 -5.14 17.92 28.58
C SER A 409 -4.17 17.35 27.55
N ARG A 410 -3.16 18.11 27.13
CA ARG A 410 -2.13 17.67 26.17
C ARG A 410 -0.95 16.93 26.84
N ALA A 411 -0.68 17.18 28.12
CA ALA A 411 0.35 16.51 28.89
C ALA A 411 -0.11 15.15 29.48
N ASP A 412 -1.37 14.77 29.29
CA ASP A 412 -1.92 13.53 29.84
C ASP A 412 -1.29 12.32 29.13
N LEU A 413 -0.41 11.61 29.87
CA LEU A 413 0.33 10.43 29.45
C LEU A 413 -0.52 9.15 29.40
N SER A 414 -1.83 9.24 29.71
CA SER A 414 -2.71 8.06 29.81
C SER A 414 -3.14 7.45 28.45
N GLY A 415 -2.69 8.01 27.34
CA GLY A 415 -3.00 7.50 25.98
C GLY A 415 -4.44 7.73 25.51
N ARG A 416 -5.32 8.22 26.39
CA ARG A 416 -6.70 8.59 26.06
C ARG A 416 -6.82 10.11 25.97
N ARG A 417 -6.57 10.68 24.79
CA ARG A 417 -6.79 12.12 24.54
C ARG A 417 -8.28 12.44 24.71
N ARG A 418 -8.64 12.99 25.89
CA ARG A 418 -10.00 13.51 26.10
C ARG A 418 -10.04 14.97 25.64
N PRO A 419 -11.07 15.37 24.85
CA PRO A 419 -11.22 16.78 24.48
C PRO A 419 -11.45 17.63 25.72
N ALA A 420 -10.79 18.79 25.77
CA ALA A 420 -11.01 19.77 26.80
C ALA A 420 -12.34 20.50 26.54
N SER A 421 -13.25 20.49 27.51
CA SER A 421 -14.53 21.20 27.41
C SER A 421 -14.53 22.45 28.31
N PHE A 422 -14.95 23.58 27.79
CA PHE A 422 -15.00 24.84 28.49
C PHE A 422 -16.39 25.46 28.46
N ILE A 423 -16.80 26.09 29.56
CA ILE A 423 -18.00 26.91 29.65
C ILE A 423 -17.58 28.30 30.02
N PHE A 424 -17.76 29.25 29.10
CA PHE A 424 -17.46 30.66 29.32
C PHE A 424 -18.72 31.41 29.79
N VAL A 425 -18.73 31.88 31.04
CA VAL A 425 -19.86 32.58 31.65
C VAL A 425 -19.48 34.06 31.88
N GLY A 426 -20.38 34.97 31.56
CA GLY A 426 -20.20 36.39 31.77
C GLY A 426 -21.16 37.23 30.93
N PRO A 427 -21.27 38.55 31.16
CA PRO A 427 -22.10 39.48 30.38
C PRO A 427 -21.76 39.49 28.90
N THR A 428 -22.63 40.05 28.07
CA THR A 428 -22.35 40.29 26.64
C THR A 428 -21.22 41.32 26.48
N GLY A 429 -20.38 41.14 25.47
CA GLY A 429 -19.31 42.10 25.15
C GLY A 429 -17.98 41.94 25.91
N VAL A 430 -17.86 41.04 26.88
CA VAL A 430 -16.62 40.85 27.66
C VAL A 430 -15.52 40.03 26.97
N GLY A 431 -15.69 39.67 25.69
CA GLY A 431 -14.66 38.99 24.91
C GLY A 431 -14.71 37.45 24.90
N LYS A 432 -15.79 36.78 25.36
CA LYS A 432 -15.91 35.31 25.38
C LYS A 432 -15.67 34.68 24.02
N THR A 433 -16.33 35.17 22.98
CA THR A 433 -16.19 34.61 21.60
C THR A 433 -14.82 34.93 21.00
N GLU A 434 -14.25 36.10 21.35
CA GLU A 434 -12.92 36.44 20.88
C GLU A 434 -11.83 35.54 21.48
N LEU A 435 -11.95 35.22 22.77
CA LEU A 435 -11.07 34.24 23.43
C LEU A 435 -11.09 32.91 22.71
N VAL A 436 -12.27 32.37 22.35
CA VAL A 436 -12.40 31.11 21.63
C VAL A 436 -11.78 31.16 20.24
N LYS A 437 -12.01 32.27 19.49
CA LYS A 437 -11.41 32.47 18.17
C LYS A 437 -9.89 32.52 18.23
N GLN A 438 -9.33 33.32 19.15
CA GLN A 438 -7.88 33.44 19.30
C GLN A 438 -7.25 32.15 19.78
N LEU A 439 -7.93 31.41 20.67
CA LEU A 439 -7.51 30.10 21.11
C LEU A 439 -7.47 29.07 19.95
N ALA A 440 -8.54 29.03 19.13
CA ALA A 440 -8.60 28.17 17.97
C ALA A 440 -7.46 28.48 16.98
N ASN A 441 -7.24 29.75 16.69
CA ASN A 441 -6.18 30.22 15.78
C ASN A 441 -4.75 29.94 16.30
N GLN A 442 -4.55 29.75 17.61
CA GLN A 442 -3.25 29.44 18.19
C GLN A 442 -3.01 27.93 18.30
N LEU A 443 -4.07 27.14 18.47
CA LEU A 443 -3.96 25.71 18.65
C LEU A 443 -4.04 24.92 17.35
N PHE A 444 -4.75 25.43 16.35
CA PHE A 444 -5.02 24.75 15.11
C PHE A 444 -4.49 25.55 13.92
N ASP A 445 -3.86 24.88 13.01
CA ASP A 445 -3.12 25.47 11.89
C ASP A 445 -3.98 25.68 10.62
N GLY A 446 -5.27 25.36 10.67
CA GLY A 446 -6.20 25.49 9.53
C GLY A 446 -6.66 26.94 9.28
N PRO A 447 -7.15 27.25 8.06
CA PRO A 447 -7.60 28.61 7.69
C PRO A 447 -8.86 29.06 8.45
N ASP A 448 -9.74 28.15 8.86
CA ASP A 448 -10.89 28.40 9.76
C ASP A 448 -11.09 27.22 10.70
N PRO A 449 -10.32 27.18 11.82
CA PRO A 449 -10.33 26.05 12.73
C PRO A 449 -11.56 25.99 13.64
N LEU A 450 -12.49 26.96 13.57
CA LEU A 450 -13.64 27.09 14.45
C LEU A 450 -14.93 26.63 13.77
N ILE A 451 -15.47 25.50 14.21
CA ILE A 451 -16.80 25.04 13.80
C ILE A 451 -17.86 25.70 14.72
N ARG A 452 -18.80 26.41 14.13
CA ARG A 452 -19.95 27.04 14.83
C ARG A 452 -21.22 26.26 14.50
N LEU A 453 -21.92 25.85 15.55
CA LEU A 453 -23.22 25.19 15.46
C LEU A 453 -24.35 26.18 15.73
#